data_d0be9077dd26c8d10d4d1c4cbd6b7fe3
#
_entry.id   d0be9077dd26c8d10d4d1c4cbd6b7fe3
#
_cell.length_a   1.000
_cell.length_b   1.000
_cell.length_c   1.000
_cell.angle_alpha   90.00
_cell.angle_beta   90.00
_cell.angle_gamma   90.00
#
_symmetry.space_group_name_H-M   'P 1'
#
loop_
_entity.id
_entity.type
_entity.pdbx_description
1 polymer ?
#
loop_
_entity_poly.entity_id
_entity_poly.type
_entity_poly.pdbx_seq_one_letter_code
_entity_poly.pdbx_strand_id
1 'polypeptide(L)'
;MNKGELAGLISYVDSVYCKYGGAERKVYGDEFAEEIHELKRKSAAADLMFIPARIRHLGTDVNSVILANMRDSLPSNVTVISKTAADRILADKDGTVLGVEAGGETYHCKYLVAAPGREGAEWFMKEAHALGLETQSNAVDIGVRVESPAEVYEPITKICYESKLVYFSRSFDDRVRTFCMNPYGFVVTENNAGLQTVNGHSFAHKKSGNTNFAILVSKQFTSPFNEPISYGKYIASLANMLGAGPIVQRLGDLRDGRRSTVERIRRGLVRPTMPSATPGDLSLVLPYRFLKDIMEMFEALDQVAPGANSRHTLLYGVEVKFYSSRIALTNQLETKFRNFFAIGDGAGITRGLVQASAAGVVVGREICAREGKPKGDM
;
A
#
# COMPACT_ATOMS: atom_id res chain seq x y z
N MET A 1 18.76 -12.84 3.72
CA MET A 1 17.75 -13.43 4.65
C MET A 1 17.13 -14.63 3.96
N ASN A 2 17.15 -15.80 4.56
CA ASN A 2 16.50 -17.01 4.05
C ASN A 2 15.00 -17.04 4.46
N LYS A 3 14.24 -18.04 3.93
CA LYS A 3 12.79 -18.15 4.21
C LYS A 3 12.47 -18.35 5.71
N GLY A 4 13.30 -19.10 6.43
CA GLY A 4 13.11 -19.34 7.86
C GLY A 4 13.33 -18.08 8.71
N GLU A 5 14.40 -17.36 8.43
CA GLU A 5 14.69 -16.07 9.07
C GLU A 5 13.58 -15.05 8.83
N LEU A 6 13.05 -14.99 7.60
CA LEU A 6 11.94 -14.11 7.27
C LEU A 6 10.66 -14.48 8.02
N ALA A 7 10.34 -15.78 8.10
CA ALA A 7 9.17 -16.26 8.86
C ALA A 7 9.30 -15.96 10.36
N GLY A 8 10.48 -16.17 10.95
CA GLY A 8 10.75 -15.79 12.33
C GLY A 8 10.58 -14.28 12.59
N LEU A 9 11.06 -13.45 11.67
CA LEU A 9 10.92 -12.01 11.78
C LEU A 9 9.45 -11.54 11.68
N ILE A 10 8.67 -12.13 10.77
CA ILE A 10 7.24 -11.85 10.65
C ILE A 10 6.50 -12.27 11.93
N SER A 11 6.81 -13.46 12.47
CA SER A 11 6.21 -13.95 13.72
C SER A 11 6.54 -13.05 14.91
N TYR A 12 7.78 -12.57 14.98
CA TYR A 12 8.19 -11.61 16.01
C TYR A 12 7.40 -10.30 15.91
N VAL A 13 7.28 -9.73 14.71
CA VAL A 13 6.47 -8.52 14.48
C VAL A 13 5.01 -8.74 14.88
N ASP A 14 4.39 -9.85 14.48
CA ASP A 14 3.01 -10.19 14.87
C ASP A 14 2.88 -10.30 16.40
N SER A 15 3.84 -10.93 17.09
CA SER A 15 3.84 -11.05 18.55
C SER A 15 3.88 -9.68 19.25
N VAL A 16 4.65 -8.72 18.70
CA VAL A 16 4.69 -7.35 19.21
C VAL A 16 3.33 -6.66 19.08
N TYR A 17 2.69 -6.75 17.91
CA TYR A 17 1.33 -6.21 17.72
C TYR A 17 0.30 -6.90 18.63
N CYS A 18 0.41 -8.20 18.83
CA CYS A 18 -0.44 -8.94 19.77
C CYS A 18 -0.28 -8.46 21.20
N LYS A 19 0.96 -8.24 21.66
CA LYS A 19 1.27 -7.73 22.99
C LYS A 19 0.57 -6.40 23.29
N TYR A 20 0.43 -5.54 22.29
CA TYR A 20 -0.13 -4.21 22.44
C TYR A 20 -1.62 -4.08 22.06
N GLY A 21 -2.33 -5.19 21.83
CA GLY A 21 -3.79 -5.20 21.64
C GLY A 21 -4.30 -5.93 20.40
N GLY A 22 -3.43 -6.60 19.64
CA GLY A 22 -3.83 -7.36 18.43
C GLY A 22 -4.20 -8.82 18.66
N ALA A 23 -4.02 -9.37 19.87
CA ALA A 23 -4.09 -10.81 20.15
C ALA A 23 -5.43 -11.46 19.83
N GLU A 24 -6.55 -10.77 20.10
CA GLU A 24 -7.91 -11.30 19.93
C GLU A 24 -8.40 -11.32 18.47
N ARG A 25 -7.59 -10.86 17.53
CA ARG A 25 -8.00 -10.76 16.13
C ARG A 25 -7.78 -12.05 15.37
N LYS A 26 -8.80 -12.43 14.57
CA LYS A 26 -8.75 -13.63 13.72
C LYS A 26 -7.59 -13.53 12.71
N VAL A 27 -6.89 -14.65 12.55
CA VAL A 27 -5.90 -14.85 11.47
C VAL A 27 -6.61 -15.54 10.31
N TYR A 28 -6.38 -15.04 9.11
CA TYR A 28 -6.90 -15.56 7.85
C TYR A 28 -5.77 -16.11 6.99
N GLY A 29 -6.11 -16.91 5.97
CA GLY A 29 -5.16 -17.30 4.93
C GLY A 29 -4.18 -18.35 5.38
N ASP A 30 -4.62 -19.38 6.09
CA ASP A 30 -3.80 -20.56 6.36
C ASP A 30 -3.48 -21.28 5.05
N GLU A 31 -2.21 -21.25 4.64
CA GLU A 31 -1.77 -21.78 3.36
C GLU A 31 -1.92 -23.30 3.22
N PHE A 32 -2.10 -24.02 4.32
CA PHE A 32 -2.32 -25.47 4.37
C PHE A 32 -3.80 -25.85 4.33
N ALA A 33 -4.72 -24.90 4.43
CA ALA A 33 -6.16 -25.18 4.35
C ALA A 33 -6.55 -25.65 2.93
N GLU A 34 -7.42 -26.66 2.85
CA GLU A 34 -7.88 -27.19 1.56
C GLU A 34 -8.59 -26.14 0.71
N GLU A 35 -9.35 -25.26 1.34
CA GLU A 35 -9.99 -24.13 0.67
C GLU A 35 -9.01 -23.20 -0.04
N ILE A 36 -7.81 -23.01 0.52
CA ILE A 36 -6.73 -22.24 -0.13
C ILE A 36 -6.21 -22.98 -1.36
N HIS A 37 -6.06 -24.31 -1.28
CA HIS A 37 -5.65 -25.12 -2.44
C HIS A 37 -6.71 -25.09 -3.55
N GLU A 38 -7.99 -25.16 -3.19
CA GLU A 38 -9.08 -25.06 -4.15
C GLU A 38 -9.09 -23.68 -4.80
N LEU A 39 -8.92 -22.59 -4.03
CA LEU A 39 -8.85 -21.23 -4.56
C LEU A 39 -7.65 -21.05 -5.50
N LYS A 40 -6.49 -21.61 -5.18
CA LYS A 40 -5.33 -21.64 -6.08
C LYS A 40 -5.67 -22.31 -7.41
N ARG A 41 -6.32 -23.47 -7.37
CA ARG A 41 -6.72 -24.22 -8.58
C ARG A 41 -7.72 -23.44 -9.44
N LYS A 42 -8.76 -22.89 -8.81
CA LYS A 42 -9.77 -22.06 -9.52
C LYS A 42 -9.11 -20.82 -10.14
N SER A 43 -8.23 -20.16 -9.40
CA SER A 43 -7.49 -19.00 -9.91
C SER A 43 -6.62 -19.36 -11.11
N ALA A 44 -5.87 -20.45 -11.03
CA ALA A 44 -5.01 -20.91 -12.12
C ALA A 44 -5.82 -21.26 -13.39
N ALA A 45 -7.02 -21.81 -13.26
CA ALA A 45 -7.92 -22.08 -14.38
C ALA A 45 -8.45 -20.80 -15.06
N ALA A 46 -8.39 -19.67 -14.35
CA ALA A 46 -8.77 -18.34 -14.84
C ALA A 46 -7.57 -17.48 -15.26
N ASP A 47 -6.40 -18.06 -15.49
CA ASP A 47 -5.14 -17.35 -15.79
C ASP A 47 -4.71 -16.39 -14.67
N LEU A 48 -5.19 -16.58 -13.44
CA LEU A 48 -4.87 -15.78 -12.27
C LEU A 48 -3.87 -16.49 -11.36
N MET A 49 -2.81 -15.80 -10.99
CA MET A 49 -1.90 -16.24 -9.93
C MET A 49 -2.45 -15.79 -8.57
N PHE A 50 -2.96 -16.73 -7.78
CA PHE A 50 -3.35 -16.45 -6.40
C PHE A 50 -2.13 -16.52 -5.48
N ILE A 51 -1.91 -15.45 -4.71
CA ILE A 51 -0.84 -15.36 -3.72
C ILE A 51 -1.49 -15.35 -2.33
N PRO A 52 -1.53 -16.48 -1.63
CA PRO A 52 -2.06 -16.53 -0.28
C PRO A 52 -1.21 -15.68 0.66
N ALA A 53 -1.87 -14.99 1.57
CA ALA A 53 -1.20 -14.24 2.62
C ALA A 53 -1.86 -14.56 3.95
N ARG A 54 -1.05 -15.02 4.91
CA ARG A 54 -1.50 -15.19 6.29
C ARG A 54 -1.56 -13.81 6.94
N ILE A 55 -2.75 -13.34 7.27
CA ILE A 55 -3.01 -11.98 7.72
C ILE A 55 -3.80 -11.98 9.02
N ARG A 56 -3.33 -11.21 10.00
CA ARG A 56 -4.12 -10.75 11.14
C ARG A 56 -4.65 -9.35 10.83
N HIS A 57 -5.95 -9.27 10.56
CA HIS A 57 -6.55 -7.97 10.26
C HIS A 57 -6.97 -7.25 11.55
N LEU A 58 -6.33 -6.12 11.83
CA LEU A 58 -6.56 -5.35 13.04
C LEU A 58 -7.75 -4.37 12.92
N GLY A 59 -7.94 -3.77 11.74
CA GLY A 59 -8.85 -2.65 11.52
C GLY A 59 -8.16 -1.30 11.72
N THR A 60 -8.55 -0.31 10.94
CA THR A 60 -7.93 1.03 10.97
C THR A 60 -8.16 1.72 12.32
N ASP A 61 -9.32 1.52 12.92
CA ASP A 61 -9.73 2.05 14.22
C ASP A 61 -8.91 1.47 15.39
N VAL A 62 -8.62 0.17 15.37
CA VAL A 62 -7.85 -0.51 16.43
C VAL A 62 -6.35 -0.25 16.30
N ASN A 63 -5.85 -0.09 15.08
CA ASN A 63 -4.42 0.12 14.84
C ASN A 63 -3.88 1.39 15.53
N SER A 64 -4.68 2.45 15.59
CA SER A 64 -4.31 3.68 16.31
C SER A 64 -4.14 3.47 17.82
N VAL A 65 -4.97 2.62 18.42
CA VAL A 65 -4.88 2.27 19.84
C VAL A 65 -3.61 1.45 20.11
N ILE A 66 -3.31 0.47 19.25
CA ILE A 66 -2.09 -0.34 19.37
C ILE A 66 -0.84 0.53 19.31
N LEU A 67 -0.77 1.48 18.36
CA LEU A 67 0.35 2.39 18.24
C LEU A 67 0.48 3.33 19.46
N ALA A 68 -0.63 3.79 20.03
CA ALA A 68 -0.61 4.56 21.26
C ALA A 68 -0.05 3.72 22.43
N ASN A 69 -0.50 2.49 22.60
CA ASN A 69 0.00 1.57 23.62
C ASN A 69 1.51 1.30 23.44
N MET A 70 1.99 1.13 22.21
CA MET A 70 3.41 0.98 21.92
C MET A 70 4.20 2.22 22.34
N ARG A 71 3.73 3.42 21.98
CA ARG A 71 4.35 4.69 22.37
C ARG A 71 4.42 4.84 23.90
N ASP A 72 3.31 4.57 24.58
CA ASP A 72 3.20 4.75 26.03
C ASP A 72 4.02 3.72 26.82
N SER A 73 4.46 2.63 26.17
CA SER A 73 5.36 1.62 26.73
C SER A 73 6.85 1.95 26.56
N LEU A 74 7.18 3.04 25.87
CA LEU A 74 8.58 3.43 25.69
C LEU A 74 9.22 3.76 27.04
N PRO A 75 10.48 3.33 27.29
CA PRO A 75 11.18 3.61 28.51
C PRO A 75 11.49 5.12 28.67
N SER A 76 11.67 5.58 29.89
CA SER A 76 11.84 7.00 30.24
C SER A 76 13.07 7.67 29.60
N ASN A 77 14.05 6.90 29.14
CA ASN A 77 15.23 7.41 28.43
C ASN A 77 14.98 7.62 26.92
N VAL A 78 13.77 7.39 26.44
CA VAL A 78 13.36 7.68 25.06
C VAL A 78 12.57 8.98 25.03
N THR A 79 13.07 9.97 24.31
CA THR A 79 12.37 11.25 24.10
C THR A 79 11.62 11.22 22.76
N VAL A 80 10.32 11.49 22.81
CA VAL A 80 9.47 11.63 21.61
C VAL A 80 9.20 13.12 21.36
N ILE A 81 9.74 13.65 20.28
CA ILE A 81 9.52 15.04 19.87
C ILE A 81 8.46 15.03 18.75
N SER A 82 7.28 15.52 19.05
CA SER A 82 6.17 15.61 18.10
C SER A 82 6.01 17.02 17.53
N LYS A 83 5.29 17.14 16.41
CA LYS A 83 5.04 18.42 15.73
C LYS A 83 6.32 19.16 15.29
N THR A 84 7.41 18.41 15.11
CA THR A 84 8.72 18.93 14.71
C THR A 84 9.15 18.16 13.46
N ALA A 85 9.25 18.86 12.34
CA ALA A 85 9.75 18.27 11.11
C ALA A 85 11.27 18.20 11.14
N ALA A 86 11.84 17.15 10.57
CA ALA A 86 13.27 17.11 10.26
C ALA A 86 13.53 17.98 9.04
N ASP A 87 14.47 18.91 9.14
CA ASP A 87 14.81 19.86 8.09
C ASP A 87 15.97 19.33 7.24
N ARG A 88 17.03 18.82 7.87
CA ARG A 88 18.26 18.42 7.18
C ARG A 88 18.99 17.29 7.88
N ILE A 89 19.59 16.39 7.12
CA ILE A 89 20.49 15.33 7.60
C ILE A 89 21.93 15.83 7.54
N LEU A 90 22.66 15.68 8.62
CA LEU A 90 24.07 16.11 8.74
C LEU A 90 25.00 14.90 8.61
N ALA A 91 25.96 15.00 7.72
CA ALA A 91 27.03 14.02 7.54
C ALA A 91 28.38 14.73 7.29
N ASP A 92 29.46 14.08 7.69
CA ASP A 92 30.81 14.56 7.45
C ASP A 92 31.33 14.17 6.05
N LYS A 93 32.50 14.69 5.72
CA LYS A 93 33.18 14.39 4.44
C LYS A 93 33.79 12.98 4.42
N ASP A 94 33.94 12.36 5.59
CA ASP A 94 34.51 11.02 5.76
C ASP A 94 33.44 9.92 5.62
N GLY A 95 32.20 10.30 5.31
CA GLY A 95 31.09 9.37 5.08
C GLY A 95 30.44 8.87 6.35
N THR A 96 30.44 9.65 7.43
CA THR A 96 29.75 9.32 8.69
C THR A 96 28.59 10.28 8.93
N VAL A 97 27.46 9.78 9.44
CA VAL A 97 26.34 10.62 9.87
C VAL A 97 26.70 11.32 11.19
N LEU A 98 26.32 12.59 11.30
CA LEU A 98 26.56 13.41 12.49
C LEU A 98 25.29 13.70 13.30
N GLY A 99 24.14 13.75 12.63
CA GLY A 99 22.89 14.11 13.27
C GLY A 99 21.81 14.60 12.30
N VAL A 100 20.86 15.35 12.86
CA VAL A 100 19.73 15.94 12.13
C VAL A 100 19.43 17.35 12.65
N GLU A 101 19.10 18.26 11.74
CA GLU A 101 18.50 19.54 12.08
C GLU A 101 16.98 19.38 12.07
N ALA A 102 16.30 19.85 13.10
CA ALA A 102 14.86 19.77 13.22
C ALA A 102 14.33 20.91 14.11
N GLY A 103 13.35 21.68 13.61
CA GLY A 103 12.74 22.77 14.36
C GLY A 103 13.71 23.87 14.81
N GLY A 104 14.78 24.10 14.06
CA GLY A 104 15.82 25.10 14.35
C GLY A 104 16.90 24.64 15.33
N GLU A 105 16.84 23.40 15.78
CA GLU A 105 17.85 22.79 16.67
C GLU A 105 18.63 21.70 15.97
N THR A 106 19.87 21.45 16.44
CA THR A 106 20.72 20.36 15.94
C THR A 106 20.76 19.22 16.93
N TYR A 107 20.38 18.03 16.50
CA TYR A 107 20.44 16.80 17.30
C TYR A 107 21.59 15.93 16.81
N HIS A 108 22.67 15.86 17.58
CA HIS A 108 23.80 14.98 17.28
C HIS A 108 23.47 13.54 17.66
N CYS A 109 23.93 12.58 16.85
CA CYS A 109 23.70 11.17 17.12
C CYS A 109 24.86 10.29 16.64
N LYS A 110 25.00 9.12 17.27
CA LYS A 110 25.93 8.07 16.83
C LYS A 110 25.32 7.25 15.69
N TYR A 111 24.00 7.05 15.74
CA TYR A 111 23.21 6.33 14.72
C TYR A 111 22.01 7.15 14.34
N LEU A 112 21.75 7.23 13.04
CA LEU A 112 20.54 7.83 12.49
C LEU A 112 19.71 6.77 11.78
N VAL A 113 18.42 6.70 12.09
CA VAL A 113 17.46 5.84 11.40
C VAL A 113 16.38 6.71 10.77
N ALA A 114 16.41 6.88 9.45
CA ALA A 114 15.39 7.62 8.73
C ALA A 114 14.22 6.70 8.38
N ALA A 115 13.05 6.99 8.95
CA ALA A 115 11.79 6.29 8.72
C ALA A 115 10.67 7.28 8.33
N PRO A 116 10.81 8.03 7.22
CA PRO A 116 10.01 9.23 6.93
C PRO A 116 8.54 8.94 6.61
N GLY A 117 8.16 7.68 6.39
CA GLY A 117 6.83 7.34 5.94
C GLY A 117 6.53 7.89 4.53
N ARG A 118 5.27 7.78 4.08
CA ARG A 118 4.90 8.23 2.73
C ARG A 118 4.92 9.75 2.59
N GLU A 119 4.47 10.47 3.61
CA GLU A 119 4.46 11.94 3.57
C GLU A 119 5.85 12.55 3.58
N GLY A 120 6.78 11.97 4.32
CA GLY A 120 8.17 12.41 4.36
C GLY A 120 9.04 11.93 3.19
N ALA A 121 8.48 11.16 2.26
CA ALA A 121 9.24 10.58 1.16
C ALA A 121 9.87 11.62 0.24
N GLU A 122 9.16 12.70 -0.08
CA GLU A 122 9.68 13.76 -0.95
C GLU A 122 10.83 14.53 -0.28
N TRP A 123 10.67 14.86 1.01
CA TRP A 123 11.74 15.44 1.81
C TRP A 123 12.96 14.52 1.84
N PHE A 124 12.76 13.25 2.13
CA PHE A 124 13.85 12.29 2.23
C PHE A 124 14.59 12.09 0.91
N MET A 125 13.90 12.15 -0.22
CA MET A 125 14.53 12.09 -1.54
C MET A 125 15.37 13.33 -1.82
N LYS A 126 14.94 14.52 -1.40
CA LYS A 126 15.75 15.76 -1.50
C LYS A 126 17.04 15.63 -0.67
N GLU A 127 16.92 15.14 0.58
CA GLU A 127 18.09 14.89 1.44
C GLU A 127 19.02 13.82 0.85
N ALA A 128 18.47 12.73 0.31
CA ALA A 128 19.23 11.68 -0.36
C ALA A 128 20.04 12.22 -1.54
N HIS A 129 19.42 13.08 -2.37
CA HIS A 129 20.12 13.73 -3.49
C HIS A 129 21.20 14.70 -3.02
N ALA A 130 20.89 15.53 -1.99
CA ALA A 130 21.88 16.47 -1.41
C ALA A 130 23.11 15.75 -0.85
N LEU A 131 22.91 14.56 -0.26
CA LEU A 131 23.96 13.68 0.25
C LEU A 131 24.61 12.82 -0.85
N GLY A 132 24.12 12.91 -2.09
CA GLY A 132 24.60 12.11 -3.22
C GLY A 132 24.35 10.60 -3.03
N LEU A 133 23.27 10.18 -2.34
CA LEU A 133 22.89 8.78 -2.25
C LEU A 133 22.37 8.30 -3.61
N GLU A 134 22.75 7.08 -3.98
CA GLU A 134 22.23 6.45 -5.19
C GLU A 134 20.76 6.09 -5.02
N THR A 135 19.96 6.43 -6.03
CA THR A 135 18.52 6.15 -6.03
C THR A 135 18.10 5.41 -7.29
N GLN A 136 17.15 4.52 -7.15
CA GLN A 136 16.53 3.80 -8.28
C GLN A 136 15.05 4.13 -8.33
N SER A 137 14.54 4.45 -9.51
CA SER A 137 13.10 4.67 -9.71
C SER A 137 12.32 3.37 -9.52
N ASN A 138 11.24 3.41 -8.75
CA ASN A 138 10.29 2.33 -8.63
C ASN A 138 9.20 2.44 -9.71
N ALA A 139 8.51 1.33 -9.99
CA ALA A 139 7.30 1.36 -10.81
C ALA A 139 6.21 2.19 -10.12
N VAL A 140 5.26 2.70 -10.91
CA VAL A 140 4.00 3.27 -10.42
C VAL A 140 2.88 2.25 -10.67
N ASP A 141 1.97 2.12 -9.72
CA ASP A 141 0.74 1.35 -9.90
C ASP A 141 -0.43 2.32 -10.07
N ILE A 142 -1.16 2.19 -11.17
CA ILE A 142 -2.29 3.04 -11.52
C ILE A 142 -3.49 2.16 -11.84
N GLY A 143 -4.66 2.56 -11.39
CA GLY A 143 -5.89 1.84 -11.67
C GLY A 143 -7.12 2.45 -11.01
N VAL A 144 -8.02 1.58 -10.59
CA VAL A 144 -9.31 1.95 -10.04
C VAL A 144 -9.57 1.25 -8.70
N ARG A 145 -10.34 1.88 -7.85
CA ARG A 145 -10.97 1.21 -6.71
C ARG A 145 -12.28 0.60 -7.18
N VAL A 146 -12.45 -0.67 -6.92
CA VAL A 146 -13.65 -1.45 -7.25
C VAL A 146 -14.52 -1.52 -6.01
N GLU A 147 -15.83 -1.39 -6.18
CA GLU A 147 -16.82 -1.64 -5.14
C GLU A 147 -17.94 -2.51 -5.70
N SER A 148 -18.24 -3.61 -5.00
CA SER A 148 -19.21 -4.64 -5.39
C SER A 148 -19.94 -5.17 -4.17
N PRO A 149 -21.11 -5.80 -4.29
CA PRO A 149 -21.77 -6.45 -3.16
C PRO A 149 -20.83 -7.43 -2.46
N ALA A 150 -20.84 -7.44 -1.12
CA ALA A 150 -19.91 -8.28 -0.35
C ALA A 150 -20.06 -9.77 -0.65
N GLU A 151 -21.27 -10.20 -0.93
CA GLU A 151 -21.63 -11.59 -1.24
C GLU A 151 -20.85 -12.16 -2.43
N VAL A 152 -20.50 -11.32 -3.41
CA VAL A 152 -19.70 -11.72 -4.59
C VAL A 152 -18.32 -12.24 -4.18
N TYR A 153 -17.72 -11.63 -3.18
CA TYR A 153 -16.36 -11.97 -2.74
C TYR A 153 -16.30 -12.77 -1.44
N GLU A 154 -17.43 -12.97 -0.75
CA GLU A 154 -17.47 -13.75 0.49
C GLU A 154 -16.83 -15.14 0.40
N PRO A 155 -17.03 -15.93 -0.68
CA PRO A 155 -16.40 -17.24 -0.81
C PRO A 155 -14.88 -17.19 -0.75
N ILE A 156 -14.29 -16.04 -1.10
CA ILE A 156 -12.84 -15.80 -1.06
C ILE A 156 -12.45 -15.15 0.27
N THR A 157 -13.16 -14.08 0.68
CA THR A 157 -12.75 -13.26 1.82
C THR A 157 -12.97 -13.92 3.18
N LYS A 158 -13.85 -14.92 3.27
CA LYS A 158 -14.00 -15.75 4.48
C LYS A 158 -12.79 -16.63 4.76
N ILE A 159 -12.08 -17.04 3.70
CA ILE A 159 -10.90 -17.91 3.73
C ILE A 159 -9.62 -17.06 3.83
N CYS A 160 -9.50 -16.08 2.94
CA CYS A 160 -8.35 -15.19 2.83
C CYS A 160 -8.82 -13.75 2.81
N TYR A 161 -8.68 -13.03 3.94
CA TYR A 161 -9.22 -11.67 4.12
C TYR A 161 -8.80 -10.71 3.00
N GLU A 162 -7.51 -10.72 2.65
CA GLU A 162 -6.94 -9.96 1.55
C GLU A 162 -6.42 -10.91 0.47
N SER A 163 -7.24 -11.13 -0.55
CA SER A 163 -6.86 -12.01 -1.67
C SER A 163 -6.05 -11.25 -2.70
N LYS A 164 -4.80 -11.62 -2.85
CA LYS A 164 -3.93 -11.07 -3.88
C LYS A 164 -3.96 -11.96 -5.11
N LEU A 165 -4.64 -11.48 -6.13
CA LEU A 165 -4.74 -12.10 -7.45
C LEU A 165 -3.92 -11.28 -8.44
N VAL A 166 -3.07 -11.94 -9.21
CA VAL A 166 -2.21 -11.33 -10.23
C VAL A 166 -2.58 -11.93 -11.58
N TYR A 167 -2.75 -11.07 -12.55
CA TYR A 167 -3.06 -11.38 -13.94
C TYR A 167 -2.02 -10.73 -14.85
N PHE A 168 -1.65 -11.40 -15.92
CA PHE A 168 -0.91 -10.79 -17.01
C PHE A 168 -1.86 -10.61 -18.20
N SER A 169 -2.07 -9.35 -18.60
CA SER A 169 -3.08 -9.05 -19.63
C SER A 169 -2.72 -9.67 -20.96
N ARG A 170 -3.70 -10.26 -21.62
CA ARG A 170 -3.51 -10.88 -22.95
C ARG A 170 -3.15 -9.87 -24.02
N SER A 171 -3.68 -8.65 -23.90
CA SER A 171 -3.47 -7.59 -24.89
C SER A 171 -2.07 -6.99 -24.83
N PHE A 172 -1.46 -6.86 -23.63
CA PHE A 172 -0.25 -6.06 -23.46
C PHE A 172 0.81 -6.72 -22.60
N ASP A 173 0.55 -7.91 -22.05
CA ASP A 173 1.41 -8.62 -21.10
C ASP A 173 1.75 -7.75 -19.87
N ASP A 174 0.83 -6.85 -19.52
CA ASP A 174 0.98 -5.99 -18.36
C ASP A 174 0.55 -6.72 -17.08
N ARG A 175 1.29 -6.49 -16.02
CA ARG A 175 0.99 -7.05 -14.70
C ARG A 175 -0.14 -6.26 -14.04
N VAL A 176 -1.29 -6.90 -13.91
CA VAL A 176 -2.48 -6.40 -13.23
C VAL A 176 -2.69 -7.16 -11.92
N ARG A 177 -3.09 -6.49 -10.86
CA ARG A 177 -3.30 -7.16 -9.57
C ARG A 177 -4.42 -6.55 -8.76
N THR A 178 -5.08 -7.38 -7.93
CA THR A 178 -5.88 -6.88 -6.82
C THR A 178 -4.96 -6.34 -5.72
N PHE A 179 -5.46 -5.36 -4.97
CA PHE A 179 -4.71 -4.75 -3.88
C PHE A 179 -5.65 -4.23 -2.79
N CYS A 180 -5.24 -4.36 -1.53
CA CYS A 180 -5.94 -3.82 -0.37
C CYS A 180 -7.44 -4.12 -0.39
N MET A 181 -7.79 -5.42 -0.34
CA MET A 181 -9.17 -5.87 -0.30
C MET A 181 -9.76 -5.62 1.09
N ASN A 182 -10.93 -5.01 1.11
CA ASN A 182 -11.64 -4.61 2.32
C ASN A 182 -13.05 -5.22 2.31
N PRO A 183 -13.22 -6.42 2.84
CA PRO A 183 -14.54 -7.02 3.01
C PRO A 183 -15.41 -6.15 3.93
N TYR A 184 -16.64 -5.87 3.49
CA TYR A 184 -17.57 -4.98 4.19
C TYR A 184 -17.01 -3.60 4.52
N GLY A 185 -16.04 -3.13 3.70
CA GLY A 185 -15.32 -1.88 3.89
C GLY A 185 -15.96 -0.68 3.18
N PHE A 186 -15.27 0.44 3.25
CA PHE A 186 -15.70 1.72 2.69
C PHE A 186 -14.64 2.23 1.72
N VAL A 187 -15.08 2.80 0.61
CA VAL A 187 -14.22 3.57 -0.28
C VAL A 187 -14.01 4.94 0.37
N VAL A 188 -12.78 5.43 0.34
CA VAL A 188 -12.39 6.71 0.95
C VAL A 188 -11.49 7.51 0.03
N THR A 189 -11.45 8.83 0.26
CA THR A 189 -10.50 9.72 -0.40
C THR A 189 -9.16 9.69 0.33
N GLU A 190 -8.09 9.64 -0.43
CA GLU A 190 -6.70 9.80 0.05
C GLU A 190 -6.14 11.09 -0.55
N ASN A 191 -5.60 11.98 0.30
CA ASN A 191 -4.98 13.21 -0.17
C ASN A 191 -3.46 13.02 -0.28
N ASN A 192 -2.94 13.23 -1.47
CA ASN A 192 -1.51 13.15 -1.78
C ASN A 192 -1.03 14.52 -2.25
N ALA A 193 -0.54 15.35 -1.35
CA ALA A 193 -0.02 16.69 -1.65
C ALA A 193 -1.00 17.55 -2.49
N GLY A 194 -2.28 17.59 -2.08
CA GLY A 194 -3.33 18.35 -2.76
C GLY A 194 -4.05 17.59 -3.88
N LEU A 195 -3.58 16.45 -4.31
CA LEU A 195 -4.28 15.57 -5.24
C LEU A 195 -5.14 14.56 -4.49
N GLN A 196 -6.41 14.49 -4.85
CA GLN A 196 -7.34 13.52 -4.30
C GLN A 196 -7.31 12.23 -5.13
N THR A 197 -6.95 11.14 -4.50
CA THR A 197 -7.02 9.79 -5.04
C THR A 197 -7.97 8.94 -4.20
N VAL A 198 -8.23 7.71 -4.62
CA VAL A 198 -9.10 6.81 -3.87
C VAL A 198 -8.31 5.74 -3.14
N ASN A 199 -8.86 5.27 -2.02
CA ASN A 199 -8.37 4.16 -1.24
C ASN A 199 -9.56 3.41 -0.62
N GLY A 200 -9.31 2.38 0.18
CA GLY A 200 -10.35 1.66 0.93
C GLY A 200 -9.95 1.45 2.38
N HIS A 201 -10.94 1.49 3.25
CA HIS A 201 -10.77 1.19 4.66
C HIS A 201 -11.75 0.11 5.10
N SER A 202 -11.32 -0.76 6.00
CA SER A 202 -12.21 -1.60 6.78
C SER A 202 -12.01 -1.32 8.26
N PHE A 203 -13.12 -1.29 8.96
CA PHE A 203 -13.19 -1.02 10.38
C PHE A 203 -13.54 -2.30 11.15
N ALA A 204 -13.10 -2.39 12.40
CA ALA A 204 -13.43 -3.54 13.24
C ALA A 204 -14.93 -3.58 13.59
N HIS A 205 -15.53 -2.40 13.81
CA HIS A 205 -16.89 -2.27 14.36
C HIS A 205 -17.94 -1.70 13.38
N LYS A 206 -17.50 -1.16 12.23
CA LYS A 206 -18.39 -0.59 11.22
C LYS A 206 -18.31 -1.39 9.91
N LYS A 207 -19.44 -1.83 9.39
CA LYS A 207 -19.53 -2.63 8.17
C LYS A 207 -20.45 -1.97 7.16
N SER A 208 -20.08 -2.05 5.86
CA SER A 208 -20.97 -1.76 4.75
C SER A 208 -21.55 -3.06 4.17
N GLY A 209 -22.44 -2.95 3.18
CA GLY A 209 -22.89 -4.11 2.40
C GLY A 209 -21.96 -4.49 1.25
N ASN A 210 -20.80 -3.83 1.12
CA ASN A 210 -19.93 -3.99 -0.04
C ASN A 210 -18.51 -4.47 0.35
N THR A 211 -17.88 -5.19 -0.56
CA THR A 211 -16.43 -5.39 -0.57
C THR A 211 -15.82 -4.41 -1.56
N ASN A 212 -14.71 -3.78 -1.19
CA ASN A 212 -13.96 -2.94 -2.11
C ASN A 212 -12.48 -3.35 -2.15
N PHE A 213 -11.85 -3.16 -3.30
CA PHE A 213 -10.43 -3.42 -3.53
C PHE A 213 -9.95 -2.63 -4.73
N ALA A 214 -8.63 -2.44 -4.87
CA ALA A 214 -8.07 -1.85 -6.07
C ALA A 214 -7.77 -2.90 -7.13
N ILE A 215 -7.95 -2.55 -8.40
CA ILE A 215 -7.30 -3.20 -9.55
C ILE A 215 -6.23 -2.23 -10.04
N LEU A 216 -4.97 -2.64 -9.95
CA LEU A 216 -3.81 -1.83 -10.26
C LEU A 216 -2.98 -2.45 -11.37
N VAL A 217 -2.62 -1.65 -12.36
CA VAL A 217 -1.69 -1.98 -13.43
C VAL A 217 -0.34 -1.40 -13.06
N SER A 218 0.69 -2.23 -13.00
CA SER A 218 2.07 -1.82 -12.67
C SER A 218 2.80 -1.37 -13.93
N LYS A 219 3.37 -0.16 -13.90
CA LYS A 219 4.17 0.39 -15.00
C LYS A 219 5.53 0.86 -14.54
N GLN A 220 6.55 0.43 -15.27
CA GLN A 220 7.89 0.93 -15.16
C GLN A 220 8.22 1.68 -16.45
N PHE A 221 8.89 2.80 -16.32
CA PHE A 221 9.33 3.61 -17.43
C PHE A 221 10.86 3.49 -17.59
N THR A 222 11.31 3.63 -18.81
CA THR A 222 12.73 3.63 -19.18
C THR A 222 13.07 4.91 -19.91
N SER A 223 14.38 5.22 -20.01
CA SER A 223 14.87 6.39 -20.75
C SER A 223 14.12 6.56 -22.10
N PRO A 224 13.75 7.80 -22.49
CA PRO A 224 14.14 9.09 -21.86
C PRO A 224 13.25 9.50 -20.66
N PHE A 225 12.12 8.82 -20.40
CA PHE A 225 11.20 9.19 -19.33
C PHE A 225 11.36 8.23 -18.12
N ASN A 226 11.90 8.73 -17.02
CA ASN A 226 12.19 7.95 -15.82
C ASN A 226 11.44 8.45 -14.56
N GLU A 227 10.31 9.15 -14.74
CA GLU A 227 9.56 9.76 -13.65
C GLU A 227 8.15 9.18 -13.46
N PRO A 228 8.03 7.92 -13.03
CA PRO A 228 6.72 7.26 -12.89
C PRO A 228 5.80 7.97 -11.88
N ILE A 229 6.36 8.60 -10.85
CA ILE A 229 5.58 9.39 -9.87
C ILE A 229 4.91 10.58 -10.56
N SER A 230 5.64 11.33 -11.37
CA SER A 230 5.10 12.46 -12.14
C SER A 230 3.98 12.00 -13.07
N TYR A 231 4.15 10.88 -13.76
CA TYR A 231 3.10 10.31 -14.60
C TYR A 231 1.82 10.00 -13.81
N GLY A 232 1.96 9.33 -12.65
CA GLY A 232 0.82 9.05 -11.77
C GLY A 232 0.13 10.31 -11.25
N LYS A 233 0.91 11.37 -10.92
CA LYS A 233 0.38 12.69 -10.51
C LYS A 233 -0.43 13.34 -11.64
N TYR A 234 0.01 13.28 -12.89
CA TYR A 234 -0.73 13.81 -14.03
C TYR A 234 -2.06 13.08 -14.24
N ILE A 235 -2.09 11.76 -14.14
CA ILE A 235 -3.32 10.98 -14.23
C ILE A 235 -4.30 11.36 -13.10
N ALA A 236 -3.82 11.49 -11.87
CA ALA A 236 -4.64 11.93 -10.75
C ALA A 236 -5.17 13.36 -10.92
N SER A 237 -4.35 14.26 -11.48
CA SER A 237 -4.74 15.64 -11.78
C SER A 237 -5.88 15.69 -12.80
N LEU A 238 -5.86 14.86 -13.84
CA LEU A 238 -6.95 14.77 -14.81
C LEU A 238 -8.26 14.33 -14.15
N ALA A 239 -8.24 13.34 -13.27
CA ALA A 239 -9.42 12.94 -12.51
C ALA A 239 -9.97 14.08 -11.66
N ASN A 240 -9.09 14.79 -10.93
CA ASN A 240 -9.47 15.91 -10.08
C ASN A 240 -10.03 17.09 -10.89
N MET A 241 -9.47 17.39 -12.04
CA MET A 241 -9.97 18.43 -12.94
C MET A 241 -11.38 18.11 -13.44
N LEU A 242 -11.66 16.88 -13.82
CA LEU A 242 -12.94 16.46 -14.40
C LEU A 242 -14.01 16.19 -13.33
N GLY A 243 -13.64 15.75 -12.15
CA GLY A 243 -14.54 15.34 -11.08
C GLY A 243 -14.59 16.29 -9.87
N ALA A 244 -13.75 17.32 -9.83
CA ALA A 244 -13.45 18.10 -8.60
C ALA A 244 -13.02 17.18 -7.44
N GLY A 245 -12.41 16.01 -7.77
CA GLY A 245 -12.04 14.94 -6.87
C GLY A 245 -12.20 13.57 -7.55
N PRO A 246 -12.42 12.49 -6.79
CA PRO A 246 -12.62 11.16 -7.35
C PRO A 246 -13.85 11.05 -8.24
N ILE A 247 -13.70 10.33 -9.34
CA ILE A 247 -14.78 9.99 -10.27
C ILE A 247 -15.33 8.61 -9.93
N VAL A 248 -16.64 8.42 -10.02
CA VAL A 248 -17.29 7.09 -9.95
C VAL A 248 -17.98 6.75 -11.27
N GLN A 249 -17.77 5.53 -11.75
CA GLN A 249 -18.39 5.01 -12.96
C GLN A 249 -18.83 3.56 -12.79
N ARG A 250 -19.98 3.17 -13.34
CA ARG A 250 -20.39 1.78 -13.41
C ARG A 250 -19.59 1.07 -14.49
N LEU A 251 -19.17 -0.17 -14.22
CA LEU A 251 -18.44 -0.99 -15.19
C LEU A 251 -19.22 -1.17 -16.51
N GLY A 252 -20.55 -1.32 -16.43
CA GLY A 252 -21.39 -1.40 -17.64
C GLY A 252 -21.39 -0.11 -18.46
N ASP A 253 -21.36 1.06 -17.82
CA ASP A 253 -21.32 2.33 -18.55
C ASP A 253 -19.94 2.56 -19.18
N LEU A 254 -18.85 2.16 -18.50
CA LEU A 254 -17.50 2.20 -19.07
C LEU A 254 -17.39 1.31 -20.33
N ARG A 255 -17.96 0.10 -20.30
CA ARG A 255 -17.98 -0.81 -21.46
C ARG A 255 -18.80 -0.28 -22.62
N ASP A 256 -19.91 0.39 -22.32
CA ASP A 256 -20.77 1.01 -23.32
C ASP A 256 -20.18 2.34 -23.85
N GLY A 257 -18.96 2.74 -23.42
CA GLY A 257 -18.29 3.96 -23.85
C GLY A 257 -19.01 5.24 -23.44
N ARG A 258 -19.64 5.27 -22.28
CA ARG A 258 -20.43 6.42 -21.81
C ARG A 258 -20.23 6.72 -20.34
N ARG A 259 -20.32 7.97 -19.96
CA ARG A 259 -20.25 8.40 -18.56
C ARG A 259 -21.41 7.81 -17.73
N SER A 260 -21.17 7.56 -16.45
CA SER A 260 -22.24 7.35 -15.48
C SER A 260 -22.93 8.66 -15.10
N THR A 261 -24.19 8.58 -14.70
CA THR A 261 -24.98 9.69 -14.13
C THR A 261 -25.49 9.29 -12.76
N VAL A 262 -25.94 10.27 -11.98
CA VAL A 262 -26.54 10.03 -10.65
C VAL A 262 -27.68 9.02 -10.73
N GLU A 263 -28.56 9.14 -11.75
CA GLU A 263 -29.71 8.27 -11.95
C GLU A 263 -29.29 6.85 -12.29
N ARG A 264 -28.24 6.68 -13.11
CA ARG A 264 -27.71 5.36 -13.46
C ARG A 264 -27.09 4.65 -12.26
N ILE A 265 -26.34 5.38 -11.45
CA ILE A 265 -25.76 4.83 -10.20
C ILE A 265 -26.89 4.45 -9.22
N ARG A 266 -27.88 5.34 -9.03
CA ARG A 266 -29.01 5.09 -8.13
C ARG A 266 -29.83 3.83 -8.50
N ARG A 267 -29.98 3.56 -9.81
CA ARG A 267 -30.65 2.35 -10.32
C ARG A 267 -29.78 1.09 -10.25
N GLY A 268 -28.49 1.23 -9.88
CA GLY A 268 -27.59 0.12 -9.74
C GLY A 268 -27.89 -0.75 -8.51
N LEU A 269 -27.31 -1.95 -8.49
CA LEU A 269 -27.42 -2.87 -7.35
C LEU A 269 -26.45 -2.51 -6.21
N VAL A 270 -25.36 -1.81 -6.54
CA VAL A 270 -24.34 -1.40 -5.57
C VAL A 270 -24.67 0.00 -5.05
N ARG A 271 -24.73 0.14 -3.74
CA ARG A 271 -24.88 1.45 -3.08
C ARG A 271 -23.50 2.02 -2.79
N PRO A 272 -23.14 3.18 -3.37
CA PRO A 272 -21.83 3.79 -3.14
C PRO A 272 -21.56 4.05 -1.66
N THR A 273 -20.40 3.61 -1.16
CA THR A 273 -19.96 3.95 0.21
C THR A 273 -19.23 5.30 0.27
N MET A 274 -18.85 5.84 -0.89
CA MET A 274 -18.32 7.21 -1.03
C MET A 274 -19.28 8.07 -1.89
N PRO A 275 -20.35 8.62 -1.32
CA PRO A 275 -21.36 9.39 -2.06
C PRO A 275 -20.83 10.73 -2.58
N SER A 276 -19.68 11.21 -2.12
CA SER A 276 -19.01 12.43 -2.59
C SER A 276 -18.30 12.26 -3.94
N ALA A 277 -18.13 11.05 -4.45
CA ALA A 277 -17.53 10.82 -5.75
C ALA A 277 -18.43 11.33 -6.88
N THR A 278 -17.84 12.00 -7.85
CA THR A 278 -18.57 12.56 -9.00
C THR A 278 -18.85 11.49 -10.05
N PRO A 279 -20.12 11.26 -10.43
CA PRO A 279 -20.43 10.37 -11.56
C PRO A 279 -19.82 10.89 -12.86
N GLY A 280 -18.97 10.10 -13.50
CA GLY A 280 -18.19 10.55 -14.65
C GLY A 280 -17.81 9.45 -15.63
N ASP A 281 -16.74 9.72 -16.36
CA ASP A 281 -16.17 8.83 -17.37
C ASP A 281 -14.65 8.66 -17.15
N LEU A 282 -14.26 7.47 -16.73
CA LEU A 282 -12.86 7.12 -16.48
C LEU A 282 -12.04 6.97 -17.79
N SER A 283 -12.72 6.82 -18.94
CA SER A 283 -12.03 6.76 -20.22
C SER A 283 -11.40 8.10 -20.65
N LEU A 284 -11.83 9.21 -20.04
CA LEU A 284 -11.22 10.53 -20.22
C LEU A 284 -9.98 10.73 -19.32
N VAL A 285 -9.72 9.82 -18.39
CA VAL A 285 -8.64 9.91 -17.41
C VAL A 285 -7.58 8.85 -17.63
N LEU A 286 -8.01 7.59 -17.69
CA LEU A 286 -7.10 6.46 -17.81
C LEU A 286 -6.78 6.19 -19.30
N PRO A 287 -5.51 6.04 -19.66
CA PRO A 287 -5.12 5.60 -20.99
C PRO A 287 -5.79 4.27 -21.38
N TYR A 288 -6.07 4.10 -22.67
CA TYR A 288 -6.72 2.90 -23.21
C TYR A 288 -6.09 1.59 -22.74
N ARG A 289 -4.75 1.55 -22.67
CA ARG A 289 -3.99 0.38 -22.22
C ARG A 289 -4.40 -0.05 -20.81
N PHE A 290 -4.46 0.90 -19.86
CA PHE A 290 -4.88 0.63 -18.48
C PHE A 290 -6.34 0.15 -18.39
N LEU A 291 -7.22 0.78 -19.16
CA LEU A 291 -8.63 0.40 -19.19
C LEU A 291 -8.81 -1.03 -19.74
N LYS A 292 -8.08 -1.36 -20.81
CA LYS A 292 -8.13 -2.68 -21.42
C LYS A 292 -7.63 -3.76 -20.47
N ASP A 293 -6.50 -3.51 -19.79
CA ASP A 293 -5.93 -4.39 -18.78
C ASP A 293 -6.90 -4.63 -17.61
N ILE A 294 -7.55 -3.57 -17.14
CA ILE A 294 -8.55 -3.65 -16.06
C ILE A 294 -9.77 -4.45 -16.49
N MET A 295 -10.26 -4.26 -17.72
CA MET A 295 -11.41 -5.00 -18.24
C MET A 295 -11.11 -6.50 -18.39
N GLU A 296 -9.93 -6.86 -18.87
CA GLU A 296 -9.49 -8.27 -18.95
C GLU A 296 -9.36 -8.91 -17.56
N MET A 297 -8.85 -8.15 -16.58
CA MET A 297 -8.80 -8.62 -15.17
C MET A 297 -10.20 -8.91 -14.62
N PHE A 298 -11.24 -8.12 -14.98
CA PHE A 298 -12.62 -8.42 -14.57
C PHE A 298 -13.15 -9.69 -15.20
N GLU A 299 -12.82 -9.98 -16.45
CA GLU A 299 -13.21 -11.24 -17.13
C GLU A 299 -12.60 -12.45 -16.40
N ALA A 300 -11.33 -12.36 -16.01
CA ALA A 300 -10.66 -13.41 -15.26
C ALA A 300 -11.23 -13.54 -13.83
N LEU A 301 -11.47 -12.42 -13.13
CA LEU A 301 -12.03 -12.41 -11.78
C LEU A 301 -13.42 -13.05 -11.73
N ASP A 302 -14.25 -12.87 -12.75
CA ASP A 302 -15.62 -13.42 -12.79
C ASP A 302 -15.65 -14.95 -12.75
N GLN A 303 -14.58 -15.61 -13.21
CA GLN A 303 -14.45 -17.07 -13.14
C GLN A 303 -14.17 -17.56 -11.71
N VAL A 304 -13.56 -16.73 -10.88
CA VAL A 304 -13.21 -17.07 -9.48
C VAL A 304 -14.27 -16.55 -8.50
N ALA A 305 -14.84 -15.39 -8.81
CA ALA A 305 -15.90 -14.73 -8.06
C ALA A 305 -17.03 -14.34 -9.00
N PRO A 306 -17.97 -15.25 -9.31
CA PRO A 306 -19.08 -14.98 -10.21
C PRO A 306 -19.89 -13.75 -9.79
N GLY A 307 -20.06 -12.79 -10.70
CA GLY A 307 -20.66 -11.49 -10.43
C GLY A 307 -19.63 -10.35 -10.27
N ALA A 308 -18.35 -10.65 -10.22
CA ALA A 308 -17.27 -9.64 -10.20
C ALA A 308 -17.36 -8.70 -11.42
N ASN A 309 -17.71 -9.27 -12.57
CA ASN A 309 -17.82 -8.60 -13.86
C ASN A 309 -19.21 -8.00 -14.13
N SER A 310 -20.00 -7.76 -13.08
CA SER A 310 -21.34 -7.19 -13.19
C SER A 310 -21.33 -5.78 -13.77
N ARG A 311 -22.31 -5.46 -14.59
CA ARG A 311 -22.55 -4.09 -15.09
C ARG A 311 -22.78 -3.06 -13.96
N HIS A 312 -23.15 -3.53 -12.77
CA HIS A 312 -23.45 -2.71 -11.62
C HIS A 312 -22.25 -2.45 -10.70
N THR A 313 -21.14 -3.17 -10.90
CA THR A 313 -19.87 -2.93 -10.19
C THR A 313 -19.45 -1.47 -10.36
N LEU A 314 -19.08 -0.82 -9.26
CA LEU A 314 -18.63 0.57 -9.27
C LEU A 314 -17.11 0.64 -9.34
N LEU A 315 -16.61 1.55 -10.16
CA LEU A 315 -15.21 1.88 -10.33
C LEU A 315 -14.99 3.31 -9.89
N TYR A 316 -14.08 3.52 -8.97
CA TYR A 316 -13.68 4.86 -8.54
C TYR A 316 -12.28 5.15 -9.07
N GLY A 317 -12.10 6.29 -9.64
CA GLY A 317 -10.82 6.70 -10.21
C GLY A 317 -10.35 8.06 -9.72
N VAL A 318 -9.05 8.16 -9.57
CA VAL A 318 -8.08 7.09 -9.80
C VAL A 318 -7.49 6.59 -8.49
N GLU A 319 -7.12 5.33 -8.44
CA GLU A 319 -6.23 4.85 -7.40
C GLU A 319 -4.81 4.84 -7.96
N VAL A 320 -3.92 5.56 -7.31
CA VAL A 320 -2.49 5.61 -7.66
C VAL A 320 -1.68 5.26 -6.44
N LYS A 321 -0.74 4.34 -6.59
CA LYS A 321 0.23 4.06 -5.54
C LYS A 321 1.58 4.63 -5.97
N PHE A 322 1.92 5.74 -5.33
CA PHE A 322 3.21 6.39 -5.46
C PHE A 322 4.21 5.64 -4.59
N TYR A 323 5.16 4.97 -5.23
CA TYR A 323 6.26 4.36 -4.52
C TYR A 323 7.46 5.28 -4.58
N SER A 324 7.98 5.64 -3.41
CA SER A 324 9.21 6.41 -3.32
C SER A 324 10.33 5.73 -4.09
N SER A 325 11.22 6.51 -4.68
CA SER A 325 12.46 5.95 -5.25
C SER A 325 13.20 5.17 -4.17
N ARG A 326 13.76 4.04 -4.55
CA ARG A 326 14.50 3.19 -3.64
C ARG A 326 15.91 3.71 -3.49
N ILE A 327 16.36 3.86 -2.25
CA ILE A 327 17.76 4.18 -1.95
C ILE A 327 18.60 2.90 -1.97
N ALA A 328 19.83 3.00 -2.50
CA ALA A 328 20.79 1.90 -2.43
C ALA A 328 21.24 1.69 -0.98
N LEU A 329 21.02 0.48 -0.46
CA LEU A 329 21.31 0.10 0.92
C LEU A 329 22.04 -1.23 0.97
N THR A 330 22.78 -1.43 2.07
CA THR A 330 23.32 -2.74 2.45
C THR A 330 22.21 -3.72 2.84
N ASN A 331 22.55 -4.98 3.09
CA ASN A 331 21.62 -5.96 3.63
C ASN A 331 21.11 -5.62 5.06
N GLN A 332 21.82 -4.76 5.78
CA GLN A 332 21.47 -4.24 7.09
C GLN A 332 20.69 -2.93 7.02
N LEU A 333 20.29 -2.51 5.83
CA LEU A 333 19.55 -1.27 5.55
C LEU A 333 20.35 0.01 5.86
N GLU A 334 21.68 -0.06 5.84
CA GLU A 334 22.59 1.06 5.97
C GLU A 334 22.89 1.70 4.60
N THR A 335 22.92 3.02 4.56
CA THR A 335 23.30 3.81 3.37
C THR A 335 24.82 3.73 3.14
N LYS A 336 25.34 4.45 2.15
CA LYS A 336 26.78 4.62 1.99
C LYS A 336 27.45 5.41 3.13
N PHE A 337 26.66 6.17 3.92
CA PHE A 337 27.14 6.84 5.12
C PHE A 337 27.09 5.88 6.30
N ARG A 338 28.22 5.75 6.98
CA ARG A 338 28.33 4.91 8.17
C ARG A 338 27.35 5.36 9.25
N ASN A 339 26.67 4.38 9.87
CA ASN A 339 25.68 4.56 10.92
C ASN A 339 24.40 5.31 10.50
N PHE A 340 24.17 5.47 9.19
CA PHE A 340 22.94 6.02 8.65
C PHE A 340 22.11 4.93 7.97
N PHE A 341 20.96 4.61 8.58
CA PHE A 341 20.01 3.59 8.12
C PHE A 341 18.76 4.26 7.54
N ALA A 342 18.17 3.64 6.53
CA ALA A 342 16.91 4.10 5.95
C ALA A 342 15.91 2.94 5.85
N ILE A 343 14.69 3.15 6.35
CA ILE A 343 13.68 2.11 6.47
C ILE A 343 12.29 2.60 6.07
N GLY A 344 11.38 1.67 5.86
CA GLY A 344 9.98 1.96 5.63
C GLY A 344 9.64 2.41 4.21
N ASP A 345 8.36 2.76 4.02
CA ASP A 345 7.79 3.08 2.71
C ASP A 345 8.38 4.37 2.12
N GLY A 346 8.70 5.36 2.96
CA GLY A 346 9.28 6.63 2.51
C GLY A 346 10.70 6.52 1.96
N ALA A 347 11.44 5.50 2.38
CA ALA A 347 12.75 5.17 1.83
C ALA A 347 12.68 4.26 0.59
N GLY A 348 11.46 3.91 0.12
CA GLY A 348 11.24 3.03 -1.02
C GLY A 348 11.57 1.56 -0.76
N ILE A 349 11.76 1.15 0.50
CA ILE A 349 12.23 -0.19 0.88
C ILE A 349 11.07 -1.15 1.12
N THR A 350 9.98 -0.66 1.69
CA THR A 350 8.81 -1.47 2.06
C THR A 350 7.53 -0.96 1.40
N ARG A 351 6.46 -1.77 1.48
CA ARG A 351 5.14 -1.44 0.93
C ARG A 351 4.00 -1.89 1.84
N GLY A 352 4.27 -2.09 3.11
CA GLY A 352 3.27 -2.56 4.06
C GLY A 352 3.74 -2.54 5.51
N LEU A 353 2.79 -2.54 6.45
CA LEU A 353 3.05 -2.37 7.89
C LEU A 353 4.03 -3.41 8.45
N VAL A 354 3.79 -4.69 8.19
CA VAL A 354 4.68 -5.76 8.69
C VAL A 354 6.09 -5.62 8.13
N GLN A 355 6.22 -5.28 6.85
CA GLN A 355 7.54 -5.09 6.23
C GLN A 355 8.27 -3.89 6.82
N ALA A 356 7.57 -2.77 7.04
CA ALA A 356 8.13 -1.57 7.65
C ALA A 356 8.58 -1.85 9.10
N SER A 357 7.74 -2.55 9.89
CA SER A 357 8.08 -2.97 11.25
C SER A 357 9.27 -3.91 11.28
N ALA A 358 9.30 -4.89 10.37
CA ALA A 358 10.42 -5.81 10.23
C ALA A 358 11.74 -5.09 9.89
N ALA A 359 11.70 -4.07 9.02
CA ALA A 359 12.87 -3.25 8.72
C ALA A 359 13.40 -2.54 9.98
N GLY A 360 12.50 -2.02 10.83
CA GLY A 360 12.88 -1.45 12.13
C GLY A 360 13.57 -2.45 13.05
N VAL A 361 13.04 -3.69 13.13
CA VAL A 361 13.65 -4.76 13.93
C VAL A 361 15.04 -5.13 13.40
N VAL A 362 15.22 -5.22 12.08
CA VAL A 362 16.52 -5.52 11.47
C VAL A 362 17.55 -4.46 11.87
N VAL A 363 17.22 -3.18 11.72
CA VAL A 363 18.13 -2.08 12.08
C VAL A 363 18.38 -2.03 13.59
N GLY A 364 17.34 -2.21 14.41
CA GLY A 364 17.52 -2.24 15.86
C GLY A 364 18.48 -3.34 16.32
N ARG A 365 18.37 -4.54 15.76
CA ARG A 365 19.27 -5.67 16.02
C ARG A 365 20.70 -5.41 15.54
N GLU A 366 20.87 -4.76 14.41
CA GLU A 366 22.18 -4.37 13.89
C GLU A 366 22.87 -3.37 14.83
N ILE A 367 22.15 -2.32 15.29
CA ILE A 367 22.66 -1.34 16.24
C ILE A 367 23.05 -2.02 17.56
N CYS A 368 22.20 -2.89 18.09
CA CYS A 368 22.51 -3.66 19.31
C CYS A 368 23.78 -4.49 19.14
N ALA A 369 23.95 -5.14 17.99
CA ALA A 369 25.17 -5.94 17.72
C ALA A 369 26.44 -5.06 17.68
N ARG A 370 26.37 -3.88 17.08
CA ARG A 370 27.49 -2.91 17.05
C ARG A 370 27.85 -2.40 18.44
N GLU A 371 26.88 -2.29 19.33
CA GLU A 371 27.07 -1.88 20.74
C GLU A 371 27.41 -3.04 21.68
N GLY A 372 27.61 -4.25 21.17
CA GLY A 372 27.90 -5.43 22.00
C GLY A 372 26.74 -5.86 22.92
N LYS A 373 25.52 -5.42 22.59
CA LYS A 373 24.30 -5.74 23.36
C LYS A 373 23.56 -6.94 22.75
N PRO A 374 22.80 -7.71 23.56
CA PRO A 374 22.01 -8.82 23.05
C PRO A 374 20.99 -8.32 22.02
N LYS A 375 20.78 -9.09 20.96
CA LYS A 375 19.88 -8.75 19.85
C LYS A 375 18.38 -8.81 20.19
N GLY A 376 18.03 -9.04 21.45
CA GLY A 376 16.67 -9.36 21.89
C GLY A 376 16.23 -10.75 21.41
N ASP A 377 15.50 -11.47 22.24
CA ASP A 377 14.96 -12.80 21.89
C ASP A 377 13.94 -12.69 20.75
N MET A 378 13.96 -13.70 19.85
CA MET A 378 12.94 -13.89 18.82
C MET A 378 11.66 -14.47 19.42
#